data_6cb37317ceb4a5b5c7b5885093ca692a
#
_entry.id   6cb37317ceb4a5b5c7b5885093ca692a
#
_cell.length_a   1.000
_cell.length_b   1.000
_cell.length_c   1.000
_cell.angle_alpha   90.00
_cell.angle_beta   90.00
_cell.angle_gamma   90.00
#
_symmetry.space_group_name_H-M   'P 1'
#
loop_
_entity.id
_entity.type
_entity.pdbx_description
1 polymer ?
#
loop_
_entity_poly.entity_id
_entity_poly.type
_entity_poly.pdbx_seq_one_letter_code
_entity_poly.pdbx_strand_id
1 'polypeptide(L)'
;ERGLVIDAAHGNCGKDENVEAEVIENIASRIADGEPGILGVMMESFLKGGHQKPAPLDQLVYGQSVTDSCVPWERTEELLHTLADAIDTRHAL
;
A
#
# COMPACT_ATOMS: atom_id res chain seq x y z
N GLU A 1 -0.79 8.13 24.66
CA GLU A 1 -1.57 8.30 23.42
C GLU A 1 -1.51 7.06 22.57
N ARG A 2 -2.58 6.85 21.84
CA ARG A 2 -2.70 5.71 20.96
C ARG A 2 -2.53 6.14 19.51
N GLY A 3 -1.77 5.38 18.76
CA GLY A 3 -1.65 5.57 17.33
C GLY A 3 -2.43 4.52 16.56
N LEU A 4 -2.56 4.75 15.26
CA LEU A 4 -3.28 3.87 14.34
C LEU A 4 -2.33 3.32 13.29
N VAL A 5 -2.52 2.05 12.96
CA VAL A 5 -1.97 1.47 11.73
C VAL A 5 -3.14 1.34 10.77
N ILE A 6 -3.06 1.97 9.62
CA ILE A 6 -4.15 2.02 8.65
C ILE A 6 -3.95 0.95 7.61
N ASP A 7 -4.97 0.10 7.45
CA ASP A 7 -5.01 -0.93 6.41
C ASP A 7 -5.49 -0.30 5.10
N ALA A 8 -4.57 -0.16 4.14
CA ALA A 8 -4.88 0.39 2.83
C ALA A 8 -5.37 -0.69 1.84
N ALA A 9 -5.26 -1.96 2.22
CA ALA A 9 -5.42 -3.07 1.27
C ALA A 9 -6.85 -3.58 1.11
N HIS A 10 -7.63 -3.62 2.16
CA HIS A 10 -8.93 -4.32 2.15
C HIS A 10 -10.10 -3.36 1.97
N GLY A 11 -10.79 -3.00 3.06
CA GLY A 11 -11.98 -2.17 2.98
C GLY A 11 -11.75 -0.79 2.39
N ASN A 12 -10.58 -0.20 2.63
CA ASN A 12 -10.29 1.16 2.18
C ASN A 12 -10.02 1.26 0.68
N CYS A 13 -9.65 0.18 0.01
CA CYS A 13 -9.35 0.22 -1.42
C CYS A 13 -10.37 -0.53 -2.29
N GLY A 14 -11.36 -1.18 -1.67
CA GLY A 14 -12.33 -2.00 -2.42
C GLY A 14 -11.66 -3.15 -3.18
N LYS A 15 -10.51 -3.63 -2.69
CA LYS A 15 -9.72 -4.71 -3.31
C LYS A 15 -9.16 -4.35 -4.68
N ASP A 16 -8.93 -3.07 -4.94
CA ASP A 16 -8.29 -2.57 -6.17
C ASP A 16 -6.90 -2.04 -5.83
N GLU A 17 -5.86 -2.60 -6.44
CA GLU A 17 -4.47 -2.25 -6.16
C GLU A 17 -4.12 -0.80 -6.53
N ASN A 18 -4.79 -0.23 -7.51
CA ASN A 18 -4.58 1.17 -7.88
C ASN A 18 -5.17 2.10 -6.82
N VAL A 19 -6.34 1.75 -6.29
CA VAL A 19 -6.96 2.50 -5.20
C VAL A 19 -6.14 2.33 -3.93
N GLU A 20 -5.58 1.15 -3.70
CA GLU A 20 -4.69 0.91 -2.57
C GLU A 20 -3.50 1.87 -2.60
N ALA A 21 -2.86 2.04 -3.77
CA ALA A 21 -1.76 2.98 -3.93
C ALA A 21 -2.20 4.42 -3.64
N GLU A 22 -3.39 4.82 -4.11
CA GLU A 22 -3.94 6.15 -3.85
C GLU A 22 -4.21 6.37 -2.36
N VAL A 23 -4.69 5.35 -1.65
CA VAL A 23 -4.90 5.41 -0.20
C VAL A 23 -3.57 5.66 0.52
N ILE A 24 -2.51 4.96 0.12
CA ILE A 24 -1.17 5.16 0.70
C ILE A 24 -0.70 6.60 0.45
N GLU A 25 -0.90 7.13 -0.75
CA GLU A 25 -0.52 8.52 -1.06
C GLU A 25 -1.31 9.52 -0.21
N ASN A 26 -2.60 9.27 0.01
CA ASN A 26 -3.43 10.10 0.87
C ASN A 26 -2.92 10.07 2.32
N ILE A 27 -2.58 8.89 2.83
CA ILE A 27 -2.03 8.74 4.18
C ILE A 27 -0.71 9.49 4.30
N ALA A 28 0.17 9.39 3.30
CA ALA A 28 1.44 10.10 3.28
C ALA A 28 1.22 11.61 3.36
N SER A 29 0.24 12.12 2.62
CA SER A 29 -0.10 13.55 2.67
C SER A 29 -0.52 13.99 4.07
N ARG A 30 -1.31 13.18 4.77
CA ARG A 30 -1.74 13.47 6.15
C ARG A 30 -0.55 13.44 7.11
N ILE A 31 0.36 12.50 6.94
CA ILE A 31 1.57 12.42 7.76
C ILE A 31 2.42 13.68 7.55
N ALA A 32 2.61 14.09 6.30
CA ALA A 32 3.39 15.28 5.96
C ALA A 32 2.76 16.55 6.55
N ASP A 33 1.43 16.59 6.64
CA ASP A 33 0.69 17.71 7.24
C ASP A 33 0.81 17.73 8.78
N GLY A 34 1.44 16.73 9.38
CA GLY A 34 1.69 16.71 10.81
C GLY A 34 0.76 15.85 11.64
N GLU A 35 -0.09 15.02 11.03
CA GLU A 35 -1.01 14.13 11.74
C GLU A 35 -0.23 13.19 12.67
N PRO A 36 -0.34 13.34 14.00
CA PRO A 36 0.50 12.55 14.91
C PRO A 36 -0.06 11.15 15.20
N GLY A 37 -1.32 10.90 14.84
CA GLY A 37 -1.99 9.65 15.19
C GLY A 37 -1.68 8.48 14.29
N ILE A 38 -1.04 8.72 13.14
CA ILE A 38 -0.72 7.66 12.18
C ILE A 38 0.65 7.09 12.52
N LEU A 39 0.70 5.84 12.97
CA LEU A 39 1.93 5.12 13.29
C LEU A 39 2.48 4.33 12.12
N GLY A 40 1.60 3.85 11.24
CA GLY A 40 2.03 3.03 10.13
C GLY A 40 0.88 2.67 9.22
N VAL A 41 1.20 1.91 8.18
CA VAL A 41 0.24 1.46 7.19
C VAL A 41 0.44 -0.03 6.94
N MET A 42 -0.62 -0.67 6.44
CA MET A 42 -0.53 -2.02 5.89
C MET A 42 -0.96 -1.97 4.44
N MET A 43 -0.17 -2.55 3.57
CA MET A 43 -0.55 -2.74 2.17
C MET A 43 -0.08 -4.10 1.69
N GLU A 44 -0.71 -4.58 0.64
CA GLU A 44 -0.33 -5.84 0.03
C GLU A 44 0.44 -5.58 -1.26
N SER A 45 1.58 -6.23 -1.39
CA SER A 45 2.49 -6.02 -2.50
C SER A 45 3.01 -7.36 -3.01
N PHE A 46 3.25 -7.44 -4.31
CA PHE A 46 3.89 -8.61 -4.89
C PHE A 46 4.70 -8.19 -6.12
N LEU A 47 5.31 -9.17 -6.79
CA LEU A 47 6.16 -8.86 -7.95
C LEU A 47 5.35 -8.21 -9.08
N LYS A 48 4.18 -8.77 -9.38
CA LYS A 48 3.26 -8.22 -10.38
C LYS A 48 2.01 -7.68 -9.71
N GLY A 49 1.43 -6.66 -10.31
CA GLY A 49 0.22 -6.04 -9.79
C GLY A 49 -1.04 -6.84 -10.07
N GLY A 50 -2.07 -6.56 -9.27
CA GLY A 50 -3.38 -7.18 -9.43
C GLY A 50 -3.49 -8.56 -8.82
N HIS A 51 -4.34 -9.36 -9.42
CA HIS A 51 -4.59 -10.73 -8.98
C HIS A 51 -5.02 -11.59 -10.16
N GLN A 52 -5.04 -12.90 -9.95
CA GLN A 52 -5.50 -13.87 -10.94
C GLN A 52 -6.32 -14.94 -10.26
N LYS A 53 -7.14 -15.63 -11.02
CA LYS A 53 -7.93 -16.75 -10.49
C LYS A 53 -7.02 -17.96 -10.25
N PRO A 54 -7.25 -18.73 -9.18
CA PRO A 54 -6.54 -20.01 -9.00
C PRO A 54 -6.73 -20.91 -10.23
N ALA A 55 -5.66 -21.55 -10.66
CA ALA A 55 -5.63 -22.39 -11.84
C ALA A 55 -4.50 -23.42 -11.71
N PRO A 56 -4.42 -24.42 -12.61
CA PRO A 56 -3.26 -25.30 -12.66
C PRO A 56 -1.96 -24.51 -12.77
N LEU A 57 -0.89 -25.02 -12.17
CA LEU A 57 0.38 -24.33 -12.06
C LEU A 57 0.92 -23.78 -13.40
N ASP A 58 0.76 -24.56 -14.47
CA ASP A 58 1.24 -24.17 -15.80
C ASP A 58 0.44 -23.04 -16.44
N GLN A 59 -0.71 -22.66 -15.83
CA GLN A 59 -1.56 -21.59 -16.33
C GLN A 59 -1.46 -20.32 -15.48
N LEU A 60 -0.69 -20.38 -14.39
CA LEU A 60 -0.54 -19.24 -13.49
C LEU A 60 0.57 -18.28 -13.96
N VAL A 61 0.32 -16.99 -13.80
CA VAL A 61 1.33 -15.97 -14.03
C VAL A 61 2.24 -15.92 -12.80
N TYR A 62 3.53 -16.11 -13.02
CA TYR A 62 4.51 -16.07 -11.94
C TYR A 62 4.54 -14.68 -11.28
N GLY A 63 4.52 -14.68 -9.95
CA GLY A 63 4.64 -13.42 -9.20
C GLY A 63 3.38 -12.60 -9.09
N GLN A 64 2.21 -13.16 -9.46
CA GLN A 64 0.93 -12.48 -9.33
C GLN A 64 0.04 -13.22 -8.33
N SER A 65 -0.64 -12.47 -7.46
CA SER A 65 -1.49 -13.03 -6.40
C SER A 65 -2.63 -13.86 -6.95
N VAL A 66 -2.97 -14.93 -6.26
CA VAL A 66 -4.18 -15.74 -6.54
C VAL A 66 -5.30 -15.43 -5.54
N THR A 67 -5.09 -14.47 -4.67
CA THR A 67 -6.08 -14.01 -3.70
C THR A 67 -6.37 -12.53 -3.92
N ASP A 68 -6.06 -11.67 -2.97
CA ASP A 68 -6.35 -10.24 -3.09
C ASP A 68 -5.39 -9.55 -4.06
N SER A 69 -5.85 -8.46 -4.68
CA SER A 69 -5.04 -7.65 -5.57
C SER A 69 -3.89 -6.98 -4.83
N CYS A 70 -2.70 -7.06 -5.41
CA CYS A 70 -1.49 -6.50 -4.80
C CYS A 70 -0.94 -5.37 -5.65
N VAL A 71 -0.30 -4.41 -4.97
CA VAL A 71 0.46 -3.34 -5.64
C VAL A 71 1.73 -3.96 -6.22
N PRO A 72 2.08 -3.66 -7.49
CA PRO A 72 3.30 -4.22 -8.07
C PRO A 72 4.54 -3.65 -7.38
N TRP A 73 5.64 -4.39 -7.44
CA TRP A 73 6.84 -4.04 -6.69
C TRP A 73 7.36 -2.63 -7.01
N GLU A 74 7.40 -2.25 -8.29
CA GLU A 74 7.90 -0.93 -8.69
C GLU A 74 7.09 0.19 -8.04
N ARG A 75 5.77 0.02 -7.99
CA ARG A 75 4.89 1.01 -7.36
C ARG A 75 5.04 1.00 -5.84
N THR A 76 5.23 -0.20 -5.26
CA THR A 76 5.48 -0.34 -3.82
C THR A 76 6.72 0.43 -3.41
N GLU A 77 7.80 0.32 -4.18
CA GLU A 77 9.04 1.03 -3.91
C GLU A 77 8.83 2.55 -3.92
N GLU A 78 8.10 3.06 -4.90
CA GLU A 78 7.75 4.48 -4.95
C GLU A 78 6.96 4.91 -3.71
N LEU A 79 5.99 4.10 -3.29
CA LEU A 79 5.15 4.40 -2.14
C LEU A 79 5.96 4.40 -0.84
N LEU A 80 6.94 3.52 -0.70
CA LEU A 80 7.82 3.50 0.46
C LEU A 80 8.65 4.80 0.54
N HIS A 81 9.15 5.29 -0.59
CA HIS A 81 9.86 6.56 -0.63
C HIS A 81 8.93 7.73 -0.27
N THR A 82 7.71 7.71 -0.80
CA THR A 82 6.70 8.74 -0.48
C THR A 82 6.41 8.78 1.01
N LEU A 83 6.24 7.62 1.64
CA LEU A 83 6.01 7.53 3.09
C LEU A 83 7.22 8.00 3.89
N ALA A 84 8.42 7.63 3.49
CA ALA A 84 9.65 8.05 4.15
C ALA A 84 9.80 9.58 4.12
N ASP A 85 9.55 10.18 2.95
CA ASP A 85 9.60 11.63 2.79
C ASP A 85 8.54 12.33 3.66
N ALA A 86 7.36 11.74 3.76
CA ALA A 86 6.28 12.28 4.60
C ALA A 86 6.67 12.26 6.09
N ILE A 87 7.31 11.20 6.55
CA ILE A 87 7.79 11.09 7.93
C ILE A 87 8.85 12.17 8.20
N ASP A 88 9.79 12.35 7.27
CA ASP A 88 10.83 13.37 7.39
C ASP A 88 10.21 14.77 7.47
N THR A 89 9.21 15.04 6.63
CA THR A 89 8.49 16.31 6.63
C THR A 89 7.80 16.54 7.97
N ARG A 90 7.14 15.52 8.51
CA ARG A 90 6.46 15.62 9.82
C ARG A 90 7.45 15.92 10.94
N HIS A 91 8.61 15.28 10.91
CA HIS A 91 9.66 15.52 11.93
C HIS A 91 10.22 16.94 11.86
N ALA A 92 10.13 17.61 10.73
CA ALA A 92 10.63 18.97 10.55
C ALA A 92 9.64 20.05 11.00
N LEU A 93 8.41 19.66 11.34
CA LEU A 93 7.38 20.62 11.78
C LEU A 93 7.58 21.10 13.21
#